data_4cceefe8a1ab82d5cf80d2c177a5798e
#
_entry.id   4cceefe8a1ab82d5cf80d2c177a5798e
#
_cell.length_a   1.000
_cell.length_b   1.000
_cell.length_c   1.000
_cell.angle_alpha   90.00
_cell.angle_beta   90.00
_cell.angle_gamma   90.00
#
_symmetry.space_group_name_H-M   'P 1'
#
loop_
_entity.id
_entity.type
_entity.pdbx_description
1 polymer ?
#
loop_
_entity_poly.entity_id
_entity_poly.type
_entity_poly.pdbx_seq_one_letter_code
_entity_poly.pdbx_strand_id
1 'polypeptide(L)'
;MNRGKIIVVEGPSNSGKTTTCQNMKNYANCIIIDECMVYEKNPPRPSQNYEQEIRNQLFFFEVERRRMSKATLLALEGKNVILDRCALSTVAISYAFERLGKYPTFKHAMRSI
;
A
#
# COMPACT_ATOMS: atom_id res chain seq x y z
N MET A 1 -0.45 -27.62 -8.68
CA MET A 1 0.50 -26.55 -8.41
C MET A 1 0.04 -25.79 -7.17
N ASN A 2 0.91 -25.67 -6.20
CA ASN A 2 0.59 -24.93 -4.98
C ASN A 2 0.64 -23.43 -5.24
N ARG A 3 -0.33 -22.72 -4.68
CA ARG A 3 -0.31 -21.24 -4.72
C ARG A 3 0.74 -20.72 -3.73
N GLY A 4 1.39 -19.64 -4.10
CA GLY A 4 2.23 -18.90 -3.18
C GLY A 4 1.40 -18.12 -2.17
N LYS A 5 2.08 -17.56 -1.19
CA LYS A 5 1.45 -16.74 -0.15
C LYS A 5 1.70 -15.28 -0.41
N ILE A 6 0.73 -14.45 -0.02
CA ILE A 6 0.89 -13.00 -0.02
C ILE A 6 0.99 -12.58 1.44
N ILE A 7 2.10 -11.96 1.79
CA ILE A 7 2.38 -11.47 3.14
C ILE A 7 2.43 -9.96 3.08
N VAL A 8 1.59 -9.30 3.89
CA VAL A 8 1.57 -7.83 3.97
C VAL A 8 2.34 -7.41 5.21
N VAL A 9 3.27 -6.47 5.04
CA VAL A 9 4.03 -5.89 6.14
C VAL A 9 3.61 -4.43 6.29
N GLU A 10 3.01 -4.10 7.42
CA GLU A 10 2.53 -2.76 7.75
C GLU A 10 3.39 -2.15 8.85
N GLY A 11 3.43 -0.84 8.89
CA GLY A 11 4.12 -0.10 9.93
C GLY A 11 4.44 1.32 9.48
N PRO A 12 4.66 2.23 10.44
CA PRO A 12 5.04 3.60 10.12
C PRO A 12 6.45 3.65 9.53
N SER A 13 6.76 4.79 8.91
CA SER A 13 8.11 5.05 8.41
C SER A 13 9.12 4.93 9.56
N ASN A 14 10.30 4.43 9.24
CA ASN A 14 11.40 4.26 10.21
C ASN A 14 11.12 3.23 11.32
N SER A 15 10.17 2.31 11.10
CA SER A 15 9.88 1.23 12.05
C SER A 15 10.71 -0.03 11.81
N GLY A 16 11.63 -0.01 10.84
CA GLY A 16 12.38 -1.20 10.45
C GLY A 16 11.66 -2.08 9.45
N LYS A 17 10.55 -1.62 8.90
CA LYS A 17 9.72 -2.38 7.96
C LYS A 17 10.49 -2.81 6.72
N THR A 18 11.26 -1.90 6.11
CA THR A 18 12.06 -2.21 4.92
C THR A 18 13.11 -3.27 5.22
N THR A 19 13.80 -3.15 6.36
CA THR A 19 14.78 -4.14 6.80
C THR A 19 14.12 -5.50 7.00
N THR A 20 12.96 -5.53 7.63
CA THR A 20 12.20 -6.76 7.84
C THR A 20 11.83 -7.40 6.51
N CYS A 21 11.34 -6.62 5.55
CA CYS A 21 10.98 -7.13 4.23
C CYS A 21 12.19 -7.74 3.52
N GLN A 22 13.34 -7.05 3.55
CA GLN A 22 14.55 -7.57 2.92
C GLN A 22 15.04 -8.85 3.56
N ASN A 23 14.97 -8.95 4.89
CA ASN A 23 15.33 -10.16 5.60
C ASN A 23 14.41 -11.32 5.24
N MET A 24 13.11 -11.07 5.14
CA MET A 24 12.13 -12.08 4.73
C MET A 24 12.39 -12.56 3.30
N LYS A 25 12.74 -11.64 2.39
CA LYS A 25 13.07 -11.99 1.02
C LYS A 25 14.24 -12.96 0.97
N ASN A 26 15.31 -12.64 1.69
CA ASN A 26 16.51 -13.47 1.69
C ASN A 26 16.28 -14.84 2.32
N TYR A 27 15.48 -14.89 3.38
CA TYR A 27 15.22 -16.11 4.13
C TYR A 27 14.24 -17.04 3.41
N ALA A 28 13.15 -16.48 2.87
CA ALA A 28 12.05 -17.27 2.33
C ALA A 28 11.98 -17.26 0.80
N ASN A 29 12.96 -16.64 0.13
CA ASN A 29 13.01 -16.53 -1.32
C ASN A 29 11.70 -15.92 -1.88
N CYS A 30 11.28 -14.80 -1.30
CA CYS A 30 10.06 -14.11 -1.68
C CYS A 30 10.35 -12.98 -2.66
N ILE A 31 9.32 -12.57 -3.40
CA ILE A 31 9.35 -11.38 -4.24
C ILE A 31 8.76 -10.23 -3.46
N ILE A 32 9.45 -9.08 -3.40
CA ILE A 32 8.96 -7.88 -2.74
C ILE A 32 8.30 -6.97 -3.75
N ILE A 33 7.09 -6.50 -3.43
CA ILE A 33 6.45 -5.38 -4.14
C ILE A 33 6.56 -4.17 -3.22
N ASP A 34 7.28 -3.15 -3.70
CA ASP A 34 7.56 -1.94 -2.94
C ASP A 34 6.29 -1.16 -2.62
N GLU A 35 6.35 -0.33 -1.58
CA GLU A 35 5.22 0.51 -1.21
C GLU A 35 4.84 1.48 -2.33
N CYS A 36 3.65 2.07 -2.22
CA CYS A 36 3.03 2.87 -3.25
C CYS A 36 3.95 3.98 -3.79
N MET A 37 4.62 4.73 -2.89
CA MET A 37 5.47 5.85 -3.27
C MET A 37 6.75 5.40 -4.00
N VAL A 38 7.22 4.20 -3.76
CA VAL A 38 8.37 3.62 -4.45
C VAL A 38 7.93 2.96 -5.75
N TYR A 39 6.80 2.26 -5.73
CA TYR A 39 6.25 1.56 -6.88
C TYR A 39 5.84 2.52 -7.99
N GLU A 40 5.20 3.63 -7.63
CA GLU A 40 4.77 4.64 -8.59
C GLU A 40 5.79 5.79 -8.61
N LYS A 41 6.45 5.98 -9.76
CA LYS A 41 7.54 6.95 -9.89
C LYS A 41 7.08 8.40 -9.92
N ASN A 42 5.82 8.65 -10.26
CA ASN A 42 5.28 10.00 -10.39
C ASN A 42 4.05 10.17 -9.49
N PRO A 43 4.24 10.15 -8.16
CA PRO A 43 3.09 10.33 -7.26
C PRO A 43 2.57 11.77 -7.36
N PRO A 44 1.29 12.00 -7.01
CA PRO A 44 0.73 13.33 -7.01
C PRO A 44 1.38 14.19 -5.93
N ARG A 45 1.33 15.51 -6.11
CA ARG A 45 1.79 16.46 -5.11
C ARG A 45 0.88 16.39 -3.87
N PRO A 46 1.39 16.81 -2.70
CA PRO A 46 0.53 16.92 -1.51
C PRO A 46 -0.70 17.78 -1.80
N SER A 47 -1.83 17.37 -1.27
CA SER A 47 -3.10 18.05 -1.49
C SER A 47 -3.14 19.38 -0.75
N GLN A 48 -3.79 20.38 -1.37
CA GLN A 48 -3.97 21.70 -0.79
C GLN A 48 -5.44 22.01 -0.47
N ASN A 49 -6.37 21.14 -0.89
CA ASN A 49 -7.77 21.27 -0.61
C ASN A 49 -8.46 19.91 -0.64
N TYR A 50 -9.74 19.88 -0.27
CA TYR A 50 -10.52 18.65 -0.16
C TYR A 50 -10.61 17.90 -1.49
N GLU A 51 -10.86 18.60 -2.58
CA GLU A 51 -11.00 17.96 -3.90
C GLU A 51 -9.70 17.29 -4.34
N GLN A 52 -8.56 17.95 -4.09
CA GLN A 52 -7.26 17.37 -4.41
C GLN A 52 -6.99 16.16 -3.53
N GLU A 53 -7.39 16.20 -2.25
CA GLU A 53 -7.22 15.05 -1.36
C GLU A 53 -8.01 13.85 -1.86
N ILE A 54 -9.25 14.04 -2.30
CA ILE A 54 -10.05 12.96 -2.87
C ILE A 54 -9.38 12.38 -4.11
N ARG A 55 -8.88 13.23 -5.01
CA ARG A 55 -8.17 12.77 -6.21
C ARG A 55 -6.91 12.00 -5.86
N ASN A 56 -6.16 12.49 -4.88
CA ASN A 56 -4.93 11.82 -4.43
C ASN A 56 -5.26 10.46 -3.82
N GLN A 57 -6.32 10.37 -3.03
CA GLN A 57 -6.78 9.08 -2.49
C GLN A 57 -7.11 8.10 -3.62
N LEU A 58 -7.88 8.54 -4.61
CA LEU A 58 -8.25 7.67 -5.73
C LEU A 58 -7.01 7.21 -6.49
N PHE A 59 -6.04 8.08 -6.67
CA PHE A 59 -4.77 7.73 -7.29
C PHE A 59 -4.07 6.62 -6.50
N PHE A 60 -3.94 6.79 -5.18
CA PHE A 60 -3.25 5.81 -4.35
C PHE A 60 -3.99 4.48 -4.30
N PHE A 61 -5.33 4.49 -4.25
CA PHE A 61 -6.10 3.25 -4.31
C PHE A 61 -5.93 2.55 -5.66
N GLU A 62 -5.82 3.28 -6.75
CA GLU A 62 -5.56 2.68 -8.06
C GLU A 62 -4.19 2.03 -8.10
N VAL A 63 -3.16 2.66 -7.53
CA VAL A 63 -1.83 2.07 -7.43
C VAL A 63 -1.88 0.81 -6.57
N GLU A 64 -2.60 0.85 -5.44
CA GLU A 64 -2.75 -0.30 -4.56
C GLU A 64 -3.46 -1.45 -5.27
N ARG A 65 -4.47 -1.16 -6.08
CA ARG A 65 -5.17 -2.17 -6.86
C ARG A 65 -4.21 -2.85 -7.84
N ARG A 66 -3.36 -2.08 -8.51
CA ARG A 66 -2.36 -2.63 -9.44
C ARG A 66 -1.33 -3.49 -8.71
N ARG A 67 -0.89 -3.03 -7.54
CA ARG A 67 0.06 -3.79 -6.71
C ARG A 67 -0.54 -5.12 -6.26
N MET A 68 -1.77 -5.13 -5.79
CA MET A 68 -2.44 -6.34 -5.34
C MET A 68 -2.70 -7.29 -6.51
N SER A 69 -3.06 -6.78 -7.68
CA SER A 69 -3.22 -7.60 -8.89
C SER A 69 -1.93 -8.31 -9.27
N LYS A 70 -0.81 -7.59 -9.21
CA LYS A 70 0.50 -8.18 -9.49
C LYS A 70 0.84 -9.26 -8.45
N ALA A 71 0.59 -8.99 -7.18
CA ALA A 71 0.84 -9.96 -6.11
C ALA A 71 0.01 -11.22 -6.32
N THR A 72 -1.26 -11.06 -6.68
CA THR A 72 -2.17 -12.18 -6.93
C THR A 72 -1.68 -13.05 -8.08
N LEU A 73 -1.26 -12.43 -9.19
CA LEU A 73 -0.74 -13.17 -10.33
C LEU A 73 0.52 -13.96 -9.96
N LEU A 74 1.43 -13.35 -9.23
CA LEU A 74 2.65 -14.01 -8.78
C LEU A 74 2.34 -15.17 -7.83
N ALA A 75 1.39 -14.99 -6.92
CA ALA A 75 0.98 -16.05 -6.00
C ALA A 75 0.32 -17.21 -6.75
N LEU A 76 -0.46 -16.93 -7.77
CA LEU A 76 -1.07 -17.98 -8.62
C LEU A 76 -0.01 -18.78 -9.38
N GLU A 77 1.15 -18.17 -9.66
CA GLU A 77 2.28 -18.85 -10.26
C GLU A 77 3.10 -19.67 -9.25
N GLY A 78 2.70 -19.68 -7.98
CA GLY A 78 3.38 -20.42 -6.93
C GLY A 78 4.47 -19.64 -6.20
N LYS A 79 4.59 -18.33 -6.45
CA LYS A 79 5.61 -17.50 -5.82
C LYS A 79 5.09 -16.89 -4.53
N ASN A 80 5.94 -16.76 -3.53
CA ASN A 80 5.63 -16.04 -2.30
C ASN A 80 5.93 -14.56 -2.50
N VAL A 81 5.01 -13.70 -2.09
CA VAL A 81 5.07 -12.27 -2.32
C VAL A 81 4.97 -11.52 -1.01
N ILE A 82 5.83 -10.53 -0.82
CA ILE A 82 5.76 -9.61 0.30
C ILE A 82 5.28 -8.27 -0.24
N LEU A 83 4.15 -7.78 0.28
CA LEU A 83 3.65 -6.44 0.00
C LEU A 83 4.11 -5.51 1.09
N ASP A 84 4.88 -4.51 0.71
CA ASP A 84 5.29 -3.44 1.63
C ASP A 84 4.14 -2.44 1.71
N ARG A 85 3.32 -2.57 2.75
CA ARG A 85 2.05 -1.88 2.99
C ARG A 85 0.95 -2.33 2.02
N CYS A 86 -0.27 -1.94 2.33
CA CYS A 86 -1.44 -2.18 1.47
C CYS A 86 -2.42 -1.00 1.57
N ALA A 87 -3.60 -1.14 0.95
CA ALA A 87 -4.62 -0.08 0.94
C ALA A 87 -5.04 0.37 2.35
N LEU A 88 -4.87 -0.47 3.36
CA LEU A 88 -5.19 -0.11 4.74
C LEU A 88 -4.35 1.07 5.23
N SER A 89 -3.14 1.25 4.73
CA SER A 89 -2.32 2.43 5.07
C SER A 89 -2.99 3.72 4.64
N THR A 90 -3.57 3.76 3.45
CA THR A 90 -4.27 4.94 2.95
C THR A 90 -5.50 5.26 3.80
N VAL A 91 -6.25 4.23 4.21
CA VAL A 91 -7.41 4.41 5.09
C VAL A 91 -6.98 4.96 6.45
N ALA A 92 -5.92 4.40 7.02
CA ALA A 92 -5.41 4.84 8.32
C ALA A 92 -4.94 6.30 8.26
N ILE A 93 -4.27 6.70 7.19
CA ILE A 93 -3.83 8.09 7.00
C ILE A 93 -5.03 9.01 6.88
N SER A 94 -6.08 8.61 6.15
CA SER A 94 -7.30 9.40 6.01
C SER A 94 -8.00 9.59 7.35
N TYR A 95 -8.05 8.55 8.17
CA TYR A 95 -8.61 8.65 9.51
C TYR A 95 -7.80 9.64 10.36
N ALA A 96 -6.47 9.54 10.32
CA ALA A 96 -5.61 10.44 11.08
C ALA A 96 -5.78 11.89 10.63
N PHE A 97 -5.87 12.14 9.32
CA PHE A 97 -6.09 13.50 8.80
C PHE A 97 -7.42 14.08 9.28
N GLU A 98 -8.49 13.28 9.28
CA GLU A 98 -9.78 13.73 9.76
C GLU A 98 -9.74 14.04 11.26
N ARG A 99 -9.09 13.19 12.05
CA ARG A 99 -8.92 13.41 13.50
C ARG A 99 -8.08 14.65 13.82
N LEU A 100 -7.13 14.99 12.96
CA LEU A 100 -6.30 16.18 13.10
C LEU A 100 -6.96 17.44 12.54
N GLY A 101 -8.21 17.36 12.10
CA GLY A 101 -8.95 18.49 11.58
C GLY A 101 -8.56 18.92 10.17
N LYS A 102 -7.93 18.02 9.41
CA LYS A 102 -7.56 18.34 8.02
C LYS A 102 -8.73 18.05 7.08
N TYR A 103 -8.73 16.92 6.39
CA TYR A 103 -9.76 16.63 5.38
C TYR A 103 -10.68 15.50 5.85
N PRO A 104 -12.03 15.68 5.80
CA PRO A 104 -12.96 14.64 6.23
C PRO A 104 -13.14 13.55 5.16
N THR A 105 -12.10 12.80 4.87
CA THR A 105 -12.06 11.84 3.76
C THR A 105 -12.10 10.38 4.20
N PHE A 106 -12.23 10.09 5.51
CA PHE A 106 -12.19 8.73 6.01
C PHE A 106 -13.32 7.85 5.43
N LYS A 107 -14.55 8.37 5.41
CA LYS A 107 -15.67 7.62 4.84
C LYS A 107 -15.47 7.32 3.36
N HIS A 108 -14.94 8.28 2.62
CA HIS A 108 -14.62 8.09 1.21
C HIS A 108 -13.58 7.00 1.04
N ALA A 109 -12.53 7.03 1.86
CA ALA A 109 -11.48 6.01 1.84
C ALA A 109 -12.06 4.62 2.12
N MET A 110 -12.92 4.50 3.13
CA MET A 110 -13.56 3.23 3.47
C MET A 110 -14.40 2.66 2.33
N ARG A 111 -15.07 3.53 1.57
CA ARG A 111 -15.88 3.09 0.42
C ARG A 111 -15.05 2.69 -0.78
N SER A 112 -13.77 3.10 -0.83
CA SER A 112 -12.89 2.85 -1.96
C SER A 112 -12.11 1.55 -1.85
N ILE A 113 -12.17 0.90 -0.70
CA ILE A 113 -11.51 -0.39 -0.50
C ILE A 113 -12.21 -1.54 -1.22
#